data_45574764b85f3fb360482cded2e649af
#
_entry.id   45574764b85f3fb360482cded2e649af
#
_cell.length_a   1.000
_cell.length_b   1.000
_cell.length_c   1.000
_cell.angle_alpha   90.00
_cell.angle_beta   90.00
_cell.angle_gamma   90.00
#
_symmetry.space_group_name_H-M   'P 1'
#
loop_
_entity.id
_entity.type
_entity.pdbx_description
1 polymer ?
#
loop_
_entity_poly.entity_id
_entity_poly.type
_entity_poly.pdbx_seq_one_letter_code
_entity_poly.pdbx_strand_id
1 'polypeptide(L)'
;KGVITHSSGNHGAALAWAAALRGASCTVVMPENAPLVKKQAVRGYGAKVIECIPTMAEREAAVAAEMQVTGSTLVHPYDNEAIIAGQGTAALEALDQLDCFPNIIITPVGGGGLLAGTAIAAHAIAQNNGKTISVIGAEPRGASDAWQGFTSGQRVENHVPETIADGLRSTLGISNFSIITEQVNDIVLASEQAIVEAMRLVWMRMKIVIEPSAAVAVAAVMENREMFSGKRVAIIISGGNVDLDALPW
;
A
#
# COMPACT_ATOMS: atom_id res chain seq x y z
N LYS A 1 -13.19 15.49 -18.86
CA LYS A 1 -11.87 15.57 -18.20
C LYS A 1 -11.56 14.20 -17.62
N GLY A 2 -10.35 13.75 -17.79
CA GLY A 2 -9.88 12.48 -17.29
C GLY A 2 -9.21 12.57 -15.92
N VAL A 3 -8.57 11.49 -15.52
CA VAL A 3 -7.76 11.39 -14.30
C VAL A 3 -6.31 11.07 -14.64
N ILE A 4 -5.39 11.48 -13.77
CA ILE A 4 -3.97 11.23 -13.90
C ILE A 4 -3.37 10.86 -12.54
N THR A 5 -2.40 9.99 -12.53
CA THR A 5 -1.59 9.69 -11.34
C THR A 5 -0.13 9.40 -11.71
N HIS A 6 0.75 9.41 -10.71
CA HIS A 6 2.07 8.78 -10.80
C HIS A 6 2.09 7.53 -9.92
N SER A 7 2.27 6.38 -10.52
CA SER A 7 2.35 5.13 -9.75
C SER A 7 2.94 4.01 -10.59
N SER A 8 3.92 3.31 -10.06
CA SER A 8 4.49 2.10 -10.68
C SER A 8 3.85 0.80 -10.20
N GLY A 9 2.83 0.87 -9.34
CA GLY A 9 2.24 -0.29 -8.66
C GLY A 9 0.72 -0.37 -8.74
N ASN A 10 0.14 -0.93 -7.70
CA ASN A 10 -1.28 -1.28 -7.59
C ASN A 10 -2.23 -0.09 -7.78
N HIS A 11 -1.87 1.09 -7.27
CA HIS A 11 -2.70 2.28 -7.43
C HIS A 11 -2.89 2.67 -8.90
N GLY A 12 -1.81 2.64 -9.70
CA GLY A 12 -1.91 2.96 -11.14
C GLY A 12 -2.84 2.01 -11.89
N ALA A 13 -2.75 0.71 -11.63
CA ALA A 13 -3.62 -0.31 -12.21
C ALA A 13 -5.07 -0.16 -11.74
N ALA A 14 -5.30 0.08 -10.45
CA ALA A 14 -6.62 0.27 -9.88
C ALA A 14 -7.31 1.53 -10.43
N LEU A 15 -6.58 2.65 -10.54
CA LEU A 15 -7.11 3.88 -11.13
C LEU A 15 -7.45 3.70 -12.61
N ALA A 16 -6.58 3.02 -13.37
CA ALA A 16 -6.83 2.72 -14.78
C ALA A 16 -8.12 1.91 -14.95
N TRP A 17 -8.27 0.85 -14.16
CA TRP A 17 -9.48 0.01 -14.18
C TRP A 17 -10.73 0.78 -13.75
N ALA A 18 -10.67 1.52 -12.64
CA ALA A 18 -11.79 2.32 -12.15
C ALA A 18 -12.24 3.39 -13.16
N ALA A 19 -11.28 4.05 -13.82
CA ALA A 19 -11.56 5.02 -14.87
C ALA A 19 -12.24 4.37 -16.09
N ALA A 20 -11.74 3.20 -16.52
CA ALA A 20 -12.35 2.44 -17.62
C ALA A 20 -13.81 2.08 -17.33
N LEU A 21 -14.11 1.58 -16.11
CA LEU A 21 -15.47 1.28 -15.67
C LEU A 21 -16.42 2.49 -15.69
N ARG A 22 -15.87 3.70 -15.57
CA ARG A 22 -16.63 4.97 -15.58
C ARG A 22 -16.60 5.68 -16.93
N GLY A 23 -15.97 5.09 -17.97
CA GLY A 23 -15.80 5.71 -19.28
C GLY A 23 -14.93 6.98 -19.24
N ALA A 24 -14.09 7.14 -18.24
CA ALA A 24 -13.16 8.26 -18.09
C ALA A 24 -11.79 7.93 -18.66
N SER A 25 -11.11 8.91 -19.28
CA SER A 25 -9.72 8.75 -19.68
C SER A 25 -8.79 8.70 -18.46
N CYS A 26 -7.77 7.86 -18.52
CA CYS A 26 -6.77 7.75 -17.47
C CYS A 26 -5.36 7.83 -18.05
N THR A 27 -4.51 8.62 -17.42
CA THR A 27 -3.07 8.65 -17.69
C THR A 27 -2.31 8.24 -16.43
N VAL A 28 -1.34 7.33 -16.57
CA VAL A 28 -0.47 6.91 -15.47
C VAL A 28 0.98 7.21 -15.84
N VAL A 29 1.61 8.07 -15.04
CA VAL A 29 3.06 8.35 -15.15
C VAL A 29 3.82 7.28 -14.40
N MET A 30 4.70 6.57 -15.08
CA MET A 30 5.48 5.46 -14.54
C MET A 30 6.97 5.67 -14.81
N PRO A 31 7.86 5.28 -13.88
CA PRO A 31 9.28 5.34 -14.16
C PRO A 31 9.67 4.35 -15.27
N GLU A 32 10.65 4.72 -16.09
CA GLU A 32 11.12 3.89 -17.21
C GLU A 32 11.62 2.51 -16.77
N ASN A 33 12.14 2.39 -15.55
CA ASN A 33 12.59 1.14 -14.94
C ASN A 33 11.49 0.35 -14.21
N ALA A 34 10.21 0.77 -14.31
CA ALA A 34 9.10 -0.02 -13.76
C ALA A 34 8.97 -1.37 -14.49
N PRO A 35 8.64 -2.47 -13.77
CA PRO A 35 8.47 -3.78 -14.37
C PRO A 35 7.48 -3.76 -15.56
N LEU A 36 7.86 -4.44 -16.64
CA LEU A 36 7.08 -4.46 -17.88
C LEU A 36 5.66 -4.98 -17.64
N VAL A 37 5.51 -6.00 -16.79
CA VAL A 37 4.22 -6.59 -16.43
C VAL A 37 3.27 -5.55 -15.82
N LYS A 38 3.77 -4.64 -14.99
CA LYS A 38 2.97 -3.57 -14.38
C LYS A 38 2.55 -2.50 -15.41
N LYS A 39 3.46 -2.13 -16.33
CA LYS A 39 3.12 -1.23 -17.45
C LYS A 39 2.08 -1.85 -18.38
N GLN A 40 2.21 -3.15 -18.68
CA GLN A 40 1.25 -3.88 -19.51
C GLN A 40 -0.12 -3.99 -18.85
N ALA A 41 -0.19 -4.21 -17.53
CA ALA A 41 -1.44 -4.24 -16.79
C ALA A 41 -2.19 -2.89 -16.89
N VAL A 42 -1.49 -1.78 -16.67
CA VAL A 42 -2.06 -0.43 -16.79
C VAL A 42 -2.60 -0.16 -18.20
N ARG A 43 -1.80 -0.51 -19.24
CA ARG A 43 -2.23 -0.40 -20.65
C ARG A 43 -3.41 -1.32 -20.97
N GLY A 44 -3.42 -2.52 -20.40
CA GLY A 44 -4.51 -3.50 -20.57
C GLY A 44 -5.85 -3.00 -20.02
N TYR A 45 -5.84 -2.14 -19.03
CA TYR A 45 -7.03 -1.43 -18.53
C TYR A 45 -7.40 -0.18 -19.33
N GLY A 46 -6.71 0.10 -20.45
CA GLY A 46 -7.02 1.19 -21.36
C GLY A 46 -6.42 2.55 -20.96
N ALA A 47 -5.53 2.61 -19.98
CA ALA A 47 -4.88 3.85 -19.61
C ALA A 47 -3.67 4.16 -20.50
N LYS A 48 -3.42 5.45 -20.74
CA LYS A 48 -2.19 5.97 -21.33
C LYS A 48 -1.05 5.87 -20.30
N VAL A 49 0.07 5.27 -20.68
CA VAL A 49 1.29 5.25 -19.86
C VAL A 49 2.28 6.28 -20.41
N ILE A 50 2.73 7.20 -19.55
CA ILE A 50 3.83 8.12 -19.80
C ILE A 50 5.03 7.64 -18.98
N GLU A 51 6.14 7.34 -19.66
CA GLU A 51 7.37 6.93 -18.99
C GLU A 51 8.23 8.15 -18.68
N CYS A 52 8.89 8.16 -17.50
CA CYS A 52 9.75 9.25 -17.03
C CYS A 52 10.98 8.70 -16.32
N ILE A 53 11.97 9.58 -16.08
CA ILE A 53 13.14 9.29 -15.26
C ILE A 53 12.67 8.86 -13.86
N PRO A 54 13.32 7.86 -13.21
CA PRO A 54 12.85 7.23 -11.98
C PRO A 54 13.14 8.08 -10.71
N THR A 55 12.82 9.37 -10.76
CA THR A 55 12.87 10.28 -9.60
C THR A 55 11.48 10.83 -9.29
N MET A 56 11.24 11.24 -8.04
CA MET A 56 9.96 11.83 -7.66
C MET A 56 9.72 13.15 -8.41
N ALA A 57 10.72 14.00 -8.49
CA ALA A 57 10.64 15.28 -9.19
C ALA A 57 10.22 15.13 -10.66
N GLU A 58 10.79 14.16 -11.37
CA GLU A 58 10.45 13.92 -12.78
C GLU A 58 9.03 13.32 -12.93
N ARG A 59 8.59 12.49 -12.00
CA ARG A 59 7.20 11.99 -11.98
C ARG A 59 6.20 13.14 -11.80
N GLU A 60 6.47 14.01 -10.84
CA GLU A 60 5.61 15.19 -10.56
C GLU A 60 5.62 16.18 -11.74
N ALA A 61 6.79 16.43 -12.34
CA ALA A 61 6.91 17.29 -13.51
C ALA A 61 6.14 16.74 -14.71
N ALA A 62 6.23 15.44 -14.98
CA ALA A 62 5.49 14.79 -16.06
C ALA A 62 3.97 14.83 -15.81
N VAL A 63 3.53 14.62 -14.58
CA VAL A 63 2.11 14.79 -14.19
C VAL A 63 1.65 16.22 -14.43
N ALA A 64 2.40 17.21 -13.96
CA ALA A 64 2.04 18.62 -14.12
C ALA A 64 1.94 19.03 -15.59
N ALA A 65 2.89 18.60 -16.43
CA ALA A 65 2.89 18.86 -17.86
C ALA A 65 1.66 18.24 -18.55
N GLU A 66 1.33 17.00 -18.28
CA GLU A 66 0.18 16.31 -18.87
C GLU A 66 -1.15 16.93 -18.40
N MET A 67 -1.23 17.34 -17.12
CA MET A 67 -2.41 18.04 -16.59
C MET A 67 -2.67 19.37 -17.31
N GLN A 68 -1.64 20.13 -17.66
CA GLN A 68 -1.77 21.36 -18.42
C GLN A 68 -2.36 21.13 -19.82
N VAL A 69 -1.98 20.02 -20.46
CA VAL A 69 -2.45 19.66 -21.81
C VAL A 69 -3.86 19.09 -21.78
N THR A 70 -4.16 18.21 -20.83
CA THR A 70 -5.42 17.43 -20.83
C THR A 70 -6.50 18.00 -19.93
N GLY A 71 -6.14 18.81 -18.95
CA GLY A 71 -7.03 19.25 -17.87
C GLY A 71 -7.49 18.12 -16.96
N SER A 72 -6.75 16.98 -16.94
CA SER A 72 -7.04 15.83 -16.07
C SER A 72 -6.87 16.17 -14.59
N THR A 73 -7.64 15.51 -13.74
CA THR A 73 -7.57 15.66 -12.29
C THR A 73 -6.53 14.70 -11.72
N LEU A 74 -5.58 15.22 -10.93
CA LEU A 74 -4.63 14.37 -10.20
C LEU A 74 -5.34 13.54 -9.14
N VAL A 75 -5.10 12.24 -9.15
CA VAL A 75 -5.46 11.31 -8.08
C VAL A 75 -4.16 10.86 -7.43
N HIS A 76 -3.83 11.47 -6.28
CA HIS A 76 -2.59 11.16 -5.57
C HIS A 76 -2.61 9.71 -5.09
N PRO A 77 -1.49 8.94 -5.18
CA PRO A 77 -1.51 7.49 -4.92
C PRO A 77 -1.81 7.10 -3.46
N TYR A 78 -1.66 7.98 -2.50
CA TYR A 78 -1.89 7.68 -1.08
C TYR A 78 -2.25 8.89 -0.21
N ASP A 79 -1.73 10.09 -0.47
CA ASP A 79 -1.94 11.28 0.38
C ASP A 79 -3.12 12.12 -0.14
N ASN A 80 -4.31 11.56 -0.02
CA ASN A 80 -5.56 12.18 -0.45
C ASN A 80 -6.71 11.56 0.35
N GLU A 81 -7.60 12.37 0.90
CA GLU A 81 -8.72 11.93 1.77
C GLU A 81 -9.63 10.89 1.10
N ALA A 82 -9.97 11.07 -0.17
CA ALA A 82 -10.81 10.11 -0.89
C ALA A 82 -10.08 8.76 -1.11
N ILE A 83 -8.76 8.79 -1.31
CA ILE A 83 -7.95 7.58 -1.40
C ILE A 83 -7.85 6.90 -0.05
N ILE A 84 -7.58 7.64 1.02
CA ILE A 84 -7.55 7.10 2.40
C ILE A 84 -8.88 6.44 2.74
N ALA A 85 -10.00 7.10 2.48
CA ALA A 85 -11.34 6.56 2.69
C ALA A 85 -11.59 5.28 1.86
N GLY A 86 -11.19 5.30 0.58
CA GLY A 86 -11.27 4.12 -0.30
C GLY A 86 -10.45 2.94 0.21
N GLN A 87 -9.24 3.18 0.75
CA GLN A 87 -8.40 2.12 1.31
C GLN A 87 -8.99 1.56 2.61
N GLY A 88 -9.70 2.37 3.41
CA GLY A 88 -10.38 1.93 4.61
C GLY A 88 -11.50 0.90 4.35
N THR A 89 -12.04 0.83 3.13
CA THR A 89 -13.09 -0.14 2.78
C THR A 89 -12.62 -1.58 2.88
N ALA A 90 -11.33 -1.85 2.69
CA ALA A 90 -10.76 -3.19 2.87
C ALA A 90 -10.92 -3.69 4.32
N ALA A 91 -10.62 -2.83 5.30
CA ALA A 91 -10.82 -3.16 6.71
C ALA A 91 -12.31 -3.24 7.08
N LEU A 92 -13.12 -2.35 6.51
CA LEU A 92 -14.56 -2.32 6.73
C LEU A 92 -15.21 -3.63 6.28
N GLU A 93 -14.94 -4.07 5.06
CA GLU A 93 -15.45 -5.33 4.52
C GLU A 93 -14.89 -6.55 5.26
N ALA A 94 -13.59 -6.56 5.58
CA ALA A 94 -12.98 -7.67 6.31
C ALA A 94 -13.63 -7.85 7.70
N LEU A 95 -13.85 -6.77 8.44
CA LEU A 95 -14.44 -6.83 9.78
C LEU A 95 -15.92 -7.19 9.76
N ASP A 96 -16.64 -6.89 8.68
CA ASP A 96 -18.03 -7.31 8.47
C ASP A 96 -18.13 -8.80 8.13
N GLN A 97 -17.18 -9.34 7.38
CA GLN A 97 -17.17 -10.73 6.91
C GLN A 97 -16.61 -11.73 7.94
N LEU A 98 -15.90 -11.27 8.96
CA LEU A 98 -15.30 -12.16 9.96
C LEU A 98 -16.30 -12.59 11.03
N ASP A 99 -16.48 -13.91 11.23
CA ASP A 99 -17.31 -14.49 12.29
C ASP A 99 -16.86 -14.06 13.70
N CYS A 100 -15.55 -13.85 13.87
CA CYS A 100 -14.95 -13.47 15.15
C CYS A 100 -14.16 -12.17 15.00
N PHE A 101 -14.53 -11.17 15.77
CA PHE A 101 -13.85 -9.88 15.76
C PHE A 101 -12.36 -10.03 16.17
N PRO A 102 -11.41 -9.52 15.40
CA PRO A 102 -9.99 -9.67 15.67
C PRO A 102 -9.52 -8.76 16.82
N ASN A 103 -8.44 -9.15 17.49
CA ASN A 103 -7.76 -8.31 18.48
C ASN A 103 -6.85 -7.29 17.79
N ILE A 104 -6.29 -7.69 16.63
CA ILE A 104 -5.32 -6.90 15.87
C ILE A 104 -5.70 -6.96 14.40
N ILE A 105 -5.58 -5.84 13.71
CA ILE A 105 -5.53 -5.78 12.25
C ILE A 105 -4.16 -5.22 11.84
N ILE A 106 -3.50 -5.89 10.91
CA ILE A 106 -2.17 -5.49 10.42
C ILE A 106 -2.18 -5.32 8.91
N THR A 107 -1.54 -4.28 8.42
CA THR A 107 -1.43 -3.93 7.00
C THR A 107 -0.02 -3.50 6.65
N PRO A 108 0.46 -3.77 5.42
CA PRO A 108 1.72 -3.19 4.97
C PRO A 108 1.62 -1.66 4.86
N VAL A 109 2.74 -0.98 5.09
CA VAL A 109 2.84 0.48 4.98
C VAL A 109 3.93 0.91 4.01
N GLY A 110 3.56 1.77 3.06
CA GLY A 110 4.43 2.56 2.21
C GLY A 110 4.05 4.03 2.39
N GLY A 111 3.37 4.66 1.42
CA GLY A 111 2.89 6.04 1.56
C GLY A 111 1.82 6.27 2.64
N GLY A 112 1.33 5.22 3.27
CA GLY A 112 0.48 5.27 4.47
C GLY A 112 -1.03 5.26 4.22
N GLY A 113 -1.51 5.41 2.98
CA GLY A 113 -2.95 5.52 2.70
C GLY A 113 -3.77 4.31 3.15
N LEU A 114 -3.26 3.08 2.94
CA LEU A 114 -3.92 1.85 3.39
C LEU A 114 -3.95 1.76 4.92
N LEU A 115 -2.83 2.04 5.60
CA LEU A 115 -2.75 1.98 7.05
C LEU A 115 -3.64 3.04 7.72
N ALA A 116 -3.62 4.28 7.23
CA ALA A 116 -4.46 5.36 7.72
C ALA A 116 -5.96 5.05 7.53
N GLY A 117 -6.36 4.61 6.33
CA GLY A 117 -7.73 4.20 6.07
C GLY A 117 -8.19 3.01 6.92
N THR A 118 -7.31 2.02 7.09
CA THR A 118 -7.57 0.87 7.98
C THR A 118 -7.77 1.31 9.42
N ALA A 119 -6.94 2.22 9.94
CA ALA A 119 -7.06 2.70 11.31
C ALA A 119 -8.41 3.41 11.55
N ILE A 120 -8.78 4.34 10.68
CA ILE A 120 -10.06 5.05 10.77
C ILE A 120 -11.23 4.06 10.75
N ALA A 121 -11.27 3.16 9.77
CA ALA A 121 -12.37 2.21 9.62
C ALA A 121 -12.44 1.21 10.79
N ALA A 122 -11.31 0.63 11.18
CA ALA A 122 -11.26 -0.38 12.24
C ALA A 122 -11.69 0.19 13.59
N HIS A 123 -11.22 1.38 13.96
CA HIS A 123 -11.61 2.01 15.23
C HIS A 123 -13.09 2.41 15.24
N ALA A 124 -13.62 2.96 14.14
CA ALA A 124 -15.03 3.30 14.04
C ALA A 124 -15.93 2.06 14.21
N ILE A 125 -15.58 0.95 13.56
CA ILE A 125 -16.34 -0.32 13.68
C ILE A 125 -16.21 -0.90 15.09
N ALA A 126 -15.01 -0.89 15.68
CA ALA A 126 -14.79 -1.39 17.03
C ALA A 126 -15.63 -0.60 18.04
N GLN A 127 -15.62 0.73 17.96
CA GLN A 127 -16.41 1.61 18.82
C GLN A 127 -17.92 1.33 18.68
N ASN A 128 -18.44 1.23 17.46
CA ASN A 128 -19.84 0.95 17.20
C ASN A 128 -20.31 -0.41 17.74
N ASN A 129 -19.39 -1.37 17.88
CA ASN A 129 -19.64 -2.71 18.40
C ASN A 129 -19.28 -2.87 19.90
N GLY A 130 -18.87 -1.80 20.59
CA GLY A 130 -18.39 -1.87 21.98
C GLY A 130 -17.15 -2.76 22.15
N LYS A 131 -16.29 -2.83 21.14
CA LYS A 131 -15.08 -3.64 21.11
C LYS A 131 -13.82 -2.76 21.00
N THR A 132 -12.69 -3.38 21.19
CA THR A 132 -11.37 -2.75 20.96
C THR A 132 -10.60 -3.51 19.89
N ILE A 133 -9.79 -2.82 19.12
CA ILE A 133 -8.91 -3.40 18.11
C ILE A 133 -7.60 -2.61 18.10
N SER A 134 -6.48 -3.31 17.95
CA SER A 134 -5.20 -2.66 17.70
C SER A 134 -4.91 -2.65 16.20
N VAL A 135 -4.48 -1.52 15.68
CA VAL A 135 -4.06 -1.36 14.28
C VAL A 135 -2.55 -1.27 14.22
N ILE A 136 -1.94 -2.13 13.43
CA ILE A 136 -0.48 -2.24 13.33
C ILE A 136 -0.06 -2.06 11.86
N GLY A 137 0.97 -1.24 11.63
CA GLY A 137 1.66 -1.15 10.36
C GLY A 137 2.78 -2.20 10.27
N ALA A 138 3.00 -2.74 9.07
CA ALA A 138 4.13 -3.62 8.78
C ALA A 138 4.99 -3.02 7.68
N GLU A 139 6.28 -2.86 7.93
CA GLU A 139 7.19 -2.18 7.03
C GLU A 139 8.46 -3.01 6.77
N PRO A 140 9.03 -2.99 5.55
CA PRO A 140 10.32 -3.63 5.32
C PRO A 140 11.43 -2.93 6.11
N ARG A 141 12.33 -3.68 6.70
CA ARG A 141 13.49 -3.12 7.43
C ARG A 141 14.35 -2.22 6.55
N GLY A 142 14.48 -2.56 5.26
CA GLY A 142 15.21 -1.78 4.26
C GLY A 142 14.47 -0.53 3.75
N ALA A 143 13.24 -0.29 4.21
CA ALA A 143 12.43 0.89 3.87
C ALA A 143 11.61 1.31 5.10
N SER A 144 12.30 1.66 6.20
CA SER A 144 11.75 1.83 7.54
C SER A 144 11.43 3.29 7.91
N ASP A 145 11.09 4.12 6.94
CA ASP A 145 10.81 5.54 7.17
C ASP A 145 9.54 5.78 8.00
N ALA A 146 8.51 4.97 7.82
CA ALA A 146 7.28 5.08 8.60
C ALA A 146 7.52 4.71 10.07
N TRP A 147 8.27 3.63 10.34
CA TRP A 147 8.66 3.23 11.68
C TRP A 147 9.52 4.30 12.37
N GLN A 148 10.52 4.85 11.65
CA GLN A 148 11.37 5.92 12.17
C GLN A 148 10.55 7.18 12.51
N GLY A 149 9.67 7.59 11.60
CA GLY A 149 8.80 8.74 11.79
C GLY A 149 7.82 8.54 12.95
N PHE A 150 7.19 7.38 13.03
CA PHE A 150 6.26 7.01 14.10
C PHE A 150 6.94 7.02 15.47
N THR A 151 8.14 6.42 15.57
CA THR A 151 8.89 6.33 16.83
C THR A 151 9.45 7.69 17.28
N SER A 152 9.92 8.52 16.36
CA SER A 152 10.49 9.82 16.66
C SER A 152 9.46 10.95 16.80
N GLY A 153 8.24 10.75 16.31
CA GLY A 153 7.21 11.79 16.18
C GLY A 153 7.50 12.82 15.07
N GLN A 154 8.46 12.54 14.18
CA GLN A 154 8.84 13.43 13.08
C GLN A 154 8.82 12.67 11.75
N ARG A 155 8.02 13.15 10.80
CA ARG A 155 7.92 12.52 9.47
C ARG A 155 9.28 12.53 8.76
N VAL A 156 9.69 11.36 8.27
CA VAL A 156 10.89 11.23 7.44
C VAL A 156 10.56 11.72 6.03
N GLU A 157 11.31 12.69 5.53
CA GLU A 157 11.08 13.28 4.20
C GLU A 157 11.94 12.65 3.12
N ASN A 158 13.14 12.24 3.47
CA ASN A 158 14.11 11.66 2.53
C ASN A 158 14.57 10.30 3.02
N HIS A 159 14.38 9.29 2.17
CA HIS A 159 14.75 7.91 2.44
C HIS A 159 15.21 7.24 1.15
N VAL A 160 16.20 6.37 1.25
CA VAL A 160 16.66 5.53 0.13
C VAL A 160 16.26 4.10 0.45
N PRO A 161 15.14 3.61 -0.11
CA PRO A 161 14.64 2.28 0.20
C PRO A 161 15.44 1.18 -0.48
N GLU A 162 15.85 0.17 0.29
CA GLU A 162 16.52 -1.05 -0.17
C GLU A 162 15.65 -2.27 0.15
N THR A 163 14.60 -2.51 -0.63
CA THR A 163 13.66 -3.60 -0.40
C THR A 163 13.12 -4.20 -1.70
N ILE A 164 12.82 -5.51 -1.68
CA ILE A 164 12.10 -6.19 -2.75
C ILE A 164 10.60 -5.82 -2.77
N ALA A 165 10.07 -5.26 -1.68
CA ALA A 165 8.69 -4.78 -1.58
C ALA A 165 8.52 -3.46 -2.34
N ASP A 166 8.51 -3.53 -3.65
CA ASP A 166 8.56 -2.38 -4.56
C ASP A 166 7.37 -1.41 -4.41
N GLY A 167 6.23 -1.86 -3.92
CA GLY A 167 5.07 -1.04 -3.58
C GLY A 167 5.20 -0.25 -2.28
N LEU A 168 6.26 -0.49 -1.47
CA LEU A 168 6.45 0.13 -0.15
C LEU A 168 7.71 1.01 -0.08
N ARG A 169 8.13 1.57 -1.21
CA ARG A 169 9.33 2.42 -1.32
C ARG A 169 9.05 3.91 -1.15
N SER A 170 7.81 4.29 -0.88
CA SER A 170 7.39 5.70 -0.73
C SER A 170 7.45 6.10 0.74
N THR A 171 7.90 7.32 1.03
CA THR A 171 7.75 7.91 2.36
C THR A 171 6.28 8.22 2.67
N LEU A 172 5.94 8.30 3.97
CA LEU A 172 4.59 8.67 4.40
C LEU A 172 4.14 10.01 3.86
N GLY A 173 2.90 10.08 3.39
CA GLY A 173 2.22 11.33 3.09
C GLY A 173 2.02 12.19 4.35
N ILE A 174 1.85 13.50 4.19
CA ILE A 174 1.70 14.44 5.31
C ILE A 174 0.42 14.13 6.10
N SER A 175 -0.72 14.01 5.40
CA SER A 175 -2.00 13.68 6.02
C SER A 175 -1.98 12.30 6.64
N ASN A 176 -1.37 11.33 5.96
CA ASN A 176 -1.23 9.96 6.44
C ASN A 176 -0.40 9.88 7.71
N PHE A 177 0.71 10.63 7.79
CA PHE A 177 1.56 10.66 8.98
C PHE A 177 0.79 11.15 10.21
N SER A 178 -0.02 12.22 10.06
CA SER A 178 -0.85 12.73 11.15
C SER A 178 -1.83 11.68 11.66
N ILE A 179 -2.57 11.03 10.74
CA ILE A 179 -3.55 9.99 11.08
C ILE A 179 -2.87 8.78 11.73
N ILE A 180 -1.74 8.33 11.18
CA ILE A 180 -1.00 7.17 11.67
C ILE A 180 -0.46 7.44 13.08
N THR A 181 0.13 8.61 13.31
CA THR A 181 0.65 8.98 14.65
C THR A 181 -0.45 9.02 15.70
N GLU A 182 -1.66 9.44 15.34
CA GLU A 182 -2.80 9.56 16.25
C GLU A 182 -3.51 8.20 16.47
N GLN A 183 -3.67 7.38 15.43
CA GLN A 183 -4.60 6.26 15.45
C GLN A 183 -3.98 4.87 15.33
N VAL A 184 -2.70 4.75 14.98
CA VAL A 184 -2.03 3.46 14.86
C VAL A 184 -1.35 3.10 16.19
N ASN A 185 -1.42 1.83 16.58
CA ASN A 185 -0.86 1.37 17.85
C ASN A 185 0.63 1.08 17.78
N ASP A 186 1.12 0.60 16.63
CA ASP A 186 2.54 0.30 16.42
C ASP A 186 2.86 0.14 14.93
N ILE A 187 4.14 0.25 14.59
CA ILE A 187 4.68 -0.14 13.28
C ILE A 187 5.81 -1.14 13.54
N VAL A 188 5.70 -2.33 12.95
CA VAL A 188 6.68 -3.41 13.11
C VAL A 188 7.44 -3.68 11.81
N LEU A 189 8.71 -4.03 11.95
CA LEU A 189 9.60 -4.25 10.81
C LEU A 189 9.70 -5.74 10.46
N ALA A 190 9.83 -6.01 9.16
CA ALA A 190 10.12 -7.34 8.62
C ALA A 190 11.43 -7.32 7.82
N SER A 191 12.23 -8.38 7.95
CA SER A 191 13.44 -8.56 7.14
C SER A 191 13.10 -9.01 5.72
N GLU A 192 14.00 -8.72 4.75
CA GLU A 192 13.84 -9.16 3.36
C GLU A 192 13.72 -10.68 3.25
N GLN A 193 14.50 -11.43 4.07
CA GLN A 193 14.41 -12.88 4.11
C GLN A 193 13.04 -13.36 4.58
N ALA A 194 12.50 -12.77 5.64
CA ALA A 194 11.17 -13.14 6.14
C ALA A 194 10.06 -12.80 5.13
N ILE A 195 10.21 -11.72 4.35
CA ILE A 195 9.28 -11.36 3.28
C ILE A 195 9.25 -12.47 2.21
N VAL A 196 10.41 -12.95 1.76
CA VAL A 196 10.51 -14.05 0.80
C VAL A 196 9.89 -15.34 1.37
N GLU A 197 10.23 -15.68 2.62
CA GLU A 197 9.69 -16.88 3.28
C GLU A 197 8.17 -16.81 3.45
N ALA A 198 7.63 -15.67 3.87
CA ALA A 198 6.20 -15.43 4.01
C ALA A 198 5.47 -15.56 2.67
N MET A 199 6.02 -14.96 1.61
CA MET A 199 5.46 -15.03 0.26
C MET A 199 5.38 -16.50 -0.21
N ARG A 200 6.47 -17.26 -0.09
CA ARG A 200 6.49 -18.69 -0.43
C ARG A 200 5.50 -19.50 0.40
N LEU A 201 5.43 -19.23 1.70
CA LEU A 201 4.51 -19.94 2.61
C LEU A 201 3.05 -19.74 2.19
N VAL A 202 2.64 -18.50 1.91
CA VAL A 202 1.28 -18.17 1.44
C VAL A 202 0.99 -18.89 0.12
N TRP A 203 1.88 -18.80 -0.85
CA TRP A 203 1.70 -19.47 -2.14
C TRP A 203 1.57 -20.99 -1.99
N MET A 204 2.44 -21.62 -1.20
CA MET A 204 2.45 -23.07 -1.00
C MET A 204 1.27 -23.58 -0.18
N ARG A 205 0.81 -22.83 0.82
CA ARG A 205 -0.22 -23.31 1.77
C ARG A 205 -1.61 -22.84 1.42
N MET A 206 -1.76 -21.58 1.05
CA MET A 206 -3.05 -20.97 0.76
C MET A 206 -3.42 -21.01 -0.73
N LYS A 207 -2.44 -21.26 -1.62
CA LYS A 207 -2.63 -21.26 -3.08
C LYS A 207 -3.07 -19.88 -3.62
N ILE A 208 -2.65 -18.82 -2.94
CA ILE A 208 -2.92 -17.44 -3.31
C ILE A 208 -1.61 -16.81 -3.76
N VAL A 209 -1.64 -16.18 -4.93
CA VAL A 209 -0.51 -15.40 -5.44
C VAL A 209 -0.51 -14.04 -4.75
N ILE A 210 0.54 -13.76 -4.00
CA ILE A 210 0.79 -12.46 -3.38
C ILE A 210 2.14 -11.91 -3.83
N GLU A 211 2.26 -10.58 -3.88
CA GLU A 211 3.52 -9.89 -4.17
C GLU A 211 4.35 -9.64 -2.90
N PRO A 212 5.66 -9.32 -3.00
CA PRO A 212 6.50 -9.04 -1.84
C PRO A 212 5.93 -7.97 -0.91
N SER A 213 5.35 -6.89 -1.46
CA SER A 213 4.74 -5.81 -0.67
C SER A 213 3.59 -6.29 0.21
N ALA A 214 2.77 -7.23 -0.26
CA ALA A 214 1.69 -7.83 0.53
C ALA A 214 2.23 -8.83 1.57
N ALA A 215 3.32 -9.53 1.27
CA ALA A 215 3.93 -10.50 2.16
C ALA A 215 4.55 -9.87 3.42
N VAL A 216 4.87 -8.56 3.39
CA VAL A 216 5.46 -7.84 4.54
C VAL A 216 4.62 -7.99 5.80
N ALA A 217 3.29 -7.88 5.70
CA ALA A 217 2.41 -8.01 6.87
C ALA A 217 2.45 -9.43 7.48
N VAL A 218 2.54 -10.46 6.64
CA VAL A 218 2.70 -11.86 7.10
C VAL A 218 4.08 -12.06 7.73
N ALA A 219 5.13 -11.56 7.07
CA ALA A 219 6.50 -11.63 7.55
C ALA A 219 6.67 -10.96 8.92
N ALA A 220 6.08 -9.77 9.09
CA ALA A 220 6.11 -9.05 10.35
C ALA A 220 5.47 -9.85 11.50
N VAL A 221 4.35 -10.53 11.25
CA VAL A 221 3.73 -11.42 12.25
C VAL A 221 4.62 -12.62 12.54
N MET A 222 5.29 -13.20 11.53
CA MET A 222 6.18 -14.34 11.70
C MET A 222 7.43 -14.01 12.50
N GLU A 223 8.01 -12.84 12.35
CA GLU A 223 9.21 -12.41 13.09
C GLU A 223 8.90 -11.89 14.50
N ASN A 224 7.72 -11.30 14.73
CA ASN A 224 7.34 -10.68 16.00
C ASN A 224 6.33 -11.53 16.78
N ARG A 225 6.51 -12.86 16.80
CA ARG A 225 5.54 -13.84 17.33
C ARG A 225 5.04 -13.54 18.75
N GLU A 226 5.88 -13.03 19.61
CA GLU A 226 5.51 -12.73 21.01
C GLU A 226 4.39 -11.67 21.07
N MET A 227 4.47 -10.63 20.25
CA MET A 227 3.45 -9.58 20.16
C MET A 227 2.08 -10.13 19.74
N PHE A 228 2.07 -11.13 18.86
CA PHE A 228 0.86 -11.69 18.26
C PHE A 228 0.36 -12.97 18.94
N SER A 229 1.12 -13.53 19.88
CA SER A 229 0.78 -14.79 20.55
C SER A 229 -0.55 -14.69 21.30
N GLY A 230 -1.40 -15.68 21.13
CA GLY A 230 -2.74 -15.73 21.76
C GLY A 230 -3.74 -14.70 21.24
N LYS A 231 -3.42 -13.97 20.18
CA LYS A 231 -4.31 -12.96 19.56
C LYS A 231 -4.94 -13.49 18.29
N ARG A 232 -6.17 -13.05 17.99
CA ARG A 232 -6.75 -13.14 16.65
C ARG A 232 -6.25 -11.96 15.82
N VAL A 233 -5.52 -12.26 14.75
CA VAL A 233 -4.90 -11.26 13.89
C VAL A 233 -5.54 -11.33 12.51
N ALA A 234 -6.13 -10.22 12.07
CA ALA A 234 -6.52 -10.04 10.68
C ALA A 234 -5.35 -9.41 9.90
N ILE A 235 -4.95 -10.02 8.80
CA ILE A 235 -3.84 -9.55 7.95
C ILE A 235 -4.42 -9.10 6.62
N ILE A 236 -4.19 -7.84 6.25
CA ILE A 236 -4.57 -7.32 4.93
C ILE A 236 -3.51 -7.74 3.91
N ILE A 237 -3.90 -8.56 2.96
CA ILE A 237 -3.11 -8.94 1.80
C ILE A 237 -3.39 -7.93 0.68
N SER A 238 -2.47 -7.00 0.47
CA SER A 238 -2.70 -5.79 -0.32
C SER A 238 -2.56 -5.95 -1.83
N GLY A 239 -2.04 -7.09 -2.33
CA GLY A 239 -1.90 -7.29 -3.77
C GLY A 239 -1.13 -8.53 -4.18
N GLY A 240 -1.15 -8.81 -5.50
CA GLY A 240 -0.49 -9.97 -6.10
C GLY A 240 0.13 -9.65 -7.47
N ASN A 241 0.43 -8.39 -7.77
CA ASN A 241 1.05 -7.96 -9.03
C ASN A 241 2.56 -8.25 -9.04
N VAL A 242 2.91 -9.50 -9.25
CA VAL A 242 4.29 -10.01 -9.25
C VAL A 242 4.67 -10.52 -10.64
N ASP A 243 5.94 -10.35 -11.00
CA ASP A 243 6.53 -10.93 -12.20
C ASP A 243 6.89 -12.40 -11.92
N LEU A 244 6.24 -13.33 -12.58
CA LEU A 244 6.45 -14.77 -12.40
C LEU A 244 7.80 -15.24 -12.92
N ASP A 245 8.42 -14.49 -13.84
CA ASP A 245 9.73 -14.78 -14.41
C ASP A 245 10.89 -14.18 -13.59
N ALA A 246 10.56 -13.37 -12.56
CA ALA A 246 11.53 -12.70 -11.68
C ALA A 246 11.17 -12.85 -10.21
N LEU A 247 10.89 -14.07 -9.76
CA LEU A 247 10.59 -14.38 -8.37
C LEU A 247 11.84 -14.27 -7.49
N PRO A 248 11.72 -13.84 -6.22
CA PRO A 248 12.86 -13.61 -5.32
C PRO A 248 13.45 -14.88 -4.68
N TRP A 249 13.20 -16.06 -5.24
CA TRP A 249 13.75 -17.36 -4.81
C TRP A 249 14.24 -18.22 -5.97
#